data_12466e22da14aa1f5921ff01cb284190
#
_entry.id   12466e22da14aa1f5921ff01cb284190
#
_cell.length_a   1.000
_cell.length_b   1.000
_cell.length_c   1.000
_cell.angle_alpha   90.00
_cell.angle_beta   90.00
_cell.angle_gamma   90.00
#
_symmetry.space_group_name_H-M   'P 1'
#
loop_
_entity.id
_entity.type
_entity.pdbx_description
1 polymer ?
#
loop_
_entity_poly.entity_id
_entity_poly.type
_entity_poly.pdbx_seq_one_letter_code
_entity_poly.pdbx_strand_id
1 'polypeptide(L)' 'MSPTLKINLDLLLVQRQMSLTELSERVGITMANLSKLKRGKARAIRFSTLLAICDCLDCEPGDLLVLERL' A
#
# COMPACT_ATOMS: atom_id res chain seq x y z
N MET A 1 -10.96 -21.67 -6.85
CA MET A 1 -10.19 -20.60 -7.49
C MET A 1 -9.21 -20.01 -6.52
N SER A 2 -8.11 -19.51 -7.03
CA SER A 2 -7.07 -18.97 -6.16
C SER A 2 -7.49 -17.65 -5.55
N PRO A 3 -7.17 -17.42 -4.28
CA PRO A 3 -7.40 -16.11 -3.68
C PRO A 3 -6.46 -15.07 -4.29
N THR A 4 -6.87 -13.82 -4.24
CA THR A 4 -6.05 -12.69 -4.67
C THR A 4 -5.87 -11.71 -3.52
N LEU A 5 -4.89 -10.82 -3.65
CA LEU A 5 -4.60 -9.83 -2.65
C LEU A 5 -5.09 -8.48 -3.13
N LYS A 6 -5.96 -7.85 -2.36
CA LYS A 6 -6.41 -6.48 -2.64
C LYS A 6 -5.55 -5.51 -1.87
N ILE A 7 -5.08 -4.48 -2.57
CA ILE A 7 -4.28 -3.43 -1.96
C ILE A 7 -5.16 -2.20 -1.75
N ASN A 8 -5.43 -1.85 -0.50
CA ASN A 8 -6.32 -0.74 -0.14
C ASN A 8 -5.56 0.59 0.00
N LEU A 9 -4.51 0.78 -0.78
CA LEU A 9 -3.68 1.98 -0.66
C LEU A 9 -4.47 3.25 -1.01
N ASP A 10 -5.24 3.23 -2.09
CA ASP A 10 -6.06 4.38 -2.48
C ASP A 10 -7.02 4.80 -1.38
N LEU A 11 -7.73 3.83 -0.81
CA LEU A 11 -8.70 4.11 0.25
C LEU A 11 -8.03 4.75 1.46
N LEU A 12 -6.89 4.19 1.89
CA LEU A 12 -6.16 4.71 3.03
C LEU A 12 -5.63 6.11 2.78
N LEU A 13 -5.13 6.38 1.57
CA LEU A 13 -4.67 7.72 1.21
C LEU A 13 -5.81 8.74 1.27
N VAL A 14 -6.98 8.38 0.75
CA VAL A 14 -8.15 9.25 0.80
C VAL A 14 -8.56 9.50 2.25
N GLN A 15 -8.62 8.45 3.06
CA GLN A 15 -9.01 8.58 4.48
C GLN A 15 -8.04 9.46 5.27
N ARG A 16 -6.76 9.43 4.92
CA ARG A 16 -5.72 10.22 5.60
C ARG A 16 -5.47 11.57 4.93
N GLN A 17 -6.20 11.87 3.85
CA GLN A 17 -6.04 13.12 3.09
C GLN A 17 -4.59 13.32 2.64
N MET A 18 -3.97 12.24 2.17
CA MET A 18 -2.57 12.23 1.75
C MET A 18 -2.48 11.83 0.29
N SER A 19 -1.60 12.50 -0.46
CA SER A 19 -1.35 12.14 -1.85
C SER A 19 -0.32 11.02 -1.94
N LEU A 20 -0.31 10.35 -3.09
CA LEU A 20 0.72 9.32 -3.35
C LEU A 20 2.12 9.94 -3.37
N THR A 21 2.24 11.16 -3.89
CA THR A 21 3.51 11.90 -3.90
C THR A 21 4.01 12.14 -2.48
N GLU A 22 3.13 12.58 -1.59
CA GLU A 22 3.50 12.81 -0.20
C GLU A 22 3.94 11.53 0.48
N LEU A 23 3.22 10.44 0.25
CA LEU A 23 3.61 9.13 0.79
C LEU A 23 4.98 8.70 0.28
N SER A 24 5.22 8.87 -1.03
CA SER A 24 6.51 8.57 -1.65
C SER A 24 7.66 9.31 -0.95
N GLU A 25 7.46 10.60 -0.70
CA GLU A 25 8.48 11.42 -0.04
C GLU A 25 8.72 10.98 1.40
N ARG A 26 7.66 10.67 2.14
CA ARG A 26 7.76 10.31 3.56
C ARG A 26 8.39 8.95 3.78
N VAL A 27 8.10 7.97 2.93
CA VAL A 27 8.60 6.61 3.12
C VAL A 27 9.83 6.30 2.27
N GLY A 28 10.23 7.22 1.38
CA GLY A 28 11.43 7.04 0.57
C GLY A 28 11.29 5.99 -0.51
N ILE A 29 10.08 5.78 -1.04
CA ILE A 29 9.80 4.84 -2.12
C ILE A 29 9.48 5.64 -3.37
N THR A 30 9.96 5.16 -4.53
CA THR A 30 9.70 5.86 -5.80
C THR A 30 8.22 5.84 -6.13
N MET A 31 7.77 6.86 -6.85
CA MET A 31 6.39 6.92 -7.34
C MET A 31 6.05 5.72 -8.21
N ALA A 32 7.01 5.27 -9.02
CA ALA A 32 6.80 4.10 -9.88
C ALA A 32 6.51 2.85 -9.06
N ASN A 33 7.25 2.62 -7.99
CA ASN A 33 7.06 1.45 -7.12
C ASN A 33 5.75 1.54 -6.34
N LEU A 34 5.41 2.72 -5.83
CA LEU A 34 4.13 2.92 -5.14
C LEU A 34 2.95 2.74 -6.10
N SER A 35 3.09 3.22 -7.33
CA SER A 35 2.05 3.06 -8.34
C SER A 35 1.83 1.59 -8.69
N LYS A 36 2.90 0.80 -8.79
CA LYS A 36 2.79 -0.64 -8.99
C LYS A 36 2.04 -1.30 -7.84
N LEU A 37 2.38 -0.93 -6.62
CA LEU A 37 1.73 -1.48 -5.43
C LEU A 37 0.24 -1.13 -5.43
N LYS A 38 -0.07 0.14 -5.68
CA LYS A 38 -1.43 0.65 -5.71
C LYS A 38 -2.30 -0.10 -6.72
N ARG A 39 -1.74 -0.44 -7.89
CA ARG A 39 -2.46 -1.12 -8.95
C ARG A 39 -2.48 -2.64 -8.82
N GLY A 40 -1.91 -3.16 -7.74
CA GLY A 40 -1.83 -4.61 -7.53
C GLY A 40 -0.86 -5.31 -8.46
N LYS A 41 0.12 -4.57 -9.02
CA LYS A 41 1.10 -5.12 -9.95
C LYS A 41 2.39 -5.57 -9.27
N ALA A 42 2.56 -5.24 -8.00
CA ALA A 42 3.73 -5.66 -7.25
C ALA A 42 3.61 -7.14 -6.89
N ARG A 43 4.70 -7.89 -7.07
CA ARG A 43 4.75 -9.31 -6.74
C ARG A 43 5.26 -9.57 -5.34
N ALA A 44 5.93 -8.60 -4.76
CA ALA A 44 6.50 -8.71 -3.42
C ALA A 44 6.62 -7.33 -2.81
N ILE A 45 6.63 -7.29 -1.49
CA ILE A 45 6.89 -6.07 -0.75
C ILE A 45 7.83 -6.44 0.40
N ARG A 46 8.84 -5.62 0.63
CA ARG A 46 9.73 -5.82 1.78
C ARG A 46 8.97 -5.47 3.05
N PHE A 47 9.25 -6.20 4.11
CA PHE A 47 8.64 -5.90 5.41
C PHE A 47 8.95 -4.47 5.86
N SER A 48 10.18 -3.99 5.63
CA SER A 48 10.55 -2.63 5.97
C SER A 48 9.67 -1.59 5.25
N THR A 49 9.38 -1.83 3.98
CA THR A 49 8.49 -0.98 3.18
C THR A 49 7.06 -1.02 3.72
N LEU A 50 6.57 -2.23 3.99
CA LEU A 50 5.22 -2.41 4.54
C LEU A 50 5.07 -1.68 5.87
N LEU A 51 6.05 -1.83 6.76
CA LEU A 51 6.03 -1.18 8.07
C LEU A 51 6.07 0.34 7.93
N ALA A 52 6.89 0.87 7.01
CA ALA A 52 7.00 2.30 6.80
C ALA A 52 5.68 2.90 6.27
N ILE A 53 5.03 2.21 5.34
CA ILE A 53 3.73 2.65 4.80
C ILE A 53 2.68 2.64 5.91
N CYS A 54 2.59 1.55 6.67
CA CYS A 54 1.60 1.43 7.74
C CYS A 54 1.83 2.47 8.83
N ASP A 55 3.07 2.72 9.19
CA ASP A 55 3.41 3.75 10.18
C ASP A 55 3.00 5.14 9.67
N CYS A 56 3.32 5.45 8.42
CA CYS A 56 2.99 6.74 7.81
C CYS A 56 1.47 6.96 7.72
N LEU A 57 0.72 5.91 7.39
CA LEU A 57 -0.74 5.98 7.23
C LEU A 57 -1.49 5.67 8.50
N ASP A 58 -0.80 5.38 9.59
CA ASP A 58 -1.40 5.01 10.88
C ASP A 58 -2.42 3.89 10.69
N CYS A 59 -1.97 2.79 10.11
CA CYS A 59 -2.84 1.63 9.86
C CYS A 59 -2.08 0.33 10.11
N GLU A 60 -2.85 -0.75 10.19
CA GLU A 60 -2.28 -2.08 10.33
C GLU A 60 -2.03 -2.69 8.95
N PRO A 61 -1.10 -3.67 8.84
CA PRO A 61 -0.92 -4.37 7.56
C PRO A 61 -2.20 -4.99 7.01
N GLY A 62 -3.09 -5.46 7.88
CA GLY A 62 -4.38 -6.02 7.47
C GLY A 62 -5.35 -5.00 6.91
N ASP A 63 -5.13 -3.72 7.18
CA ASP A 63 -5.92 -2.65 6.58
C ASP A 63 -5.48 -2.37 5.15
N LEU A 64 -4.19 -2.57 4.88
CA LEU A 64 -3.59 -2.30 3.58
C LEU A 64 -3.68 -3.50 2.63
N LEU A 65 -3.41 -4.69 3.15
CA LEU A 65 -3.36 -5.94 2.39
C LEU A 65 -4.52 -6.83 2.80
N VAL A 66 -5.47 -7.01 1.90
CA VAL A 66 -6.69 -7.78 2.19
C VAL A 66 -6.79 -8.97 1.25
N LEU A 67 -7.03 -10.14 1.81
CA LEU A 67 -7.24 -11.35 1.03
C LEU A 67 -8.64 -11.33 0.43
N GLU A 68 -8.71 -11.49 -0.89
CA GLU A 68 -9.98 -11.62 -1.61
C GLU A 68 -10.12 -13.05 -2.12
N ARG A 69 -11.30 -13.60 -1.92
CA ARG A 69 -11.66 -14.93 -2.47
C ARG A 69 -12.83 -14.76 -3.41
N LEU A 70 -12.70 -15.37 -4.56
CA LEU A 70 -13.77 -15.35 -5.56
C LEU A 70 -14.63 -16.60 -5.45
#